data_2572dd22c8ab3e9f7de08f0ed05c81da
#
_entry.id   2572dd22c8ab3e9f7de08f0ed05c81da
#
_cell.length_a   1.000
_cell.length_b   1.000
_cell.length_c   1.000
_cell.angle_alpha   90.00
_cell.angle_beta   90.00
_cell.angle_gamma   90.00
#
_symmetry.space_group_name_H-M   'P 1'
#
loop_
_entity.id
_entity.type
_entity.pdbx_description
1 polymer ?
#
loop_
_entity_poly.entity_id
_entity_poly.type
_entity_poly.pdbx_seq_one_letter_code
_entity_poly.pdbx_strand_id
1 'polypeptide(L)'
;RCPLRFYYRFVLKLQEPDAVDDEIDNRIFGNIFHRAAELFYQDKNHGGIIHESDIEDALKDKSLLTRLVERAFREKLFEVNETRDIKYNGLQLINRQVIIDYLKRLLQIDRKLTPFSILGLEESVEKAFEIDTPQGPKQIYLFGNIDRIDEIQDNHGAFIRVVDYKTGSNNSMNV
;
A
#
# COMPACT_ATOMS: atom_id res chain seq x y z
N ARG A 1 -0.02 13.99 -21.17
CA ARG A 1 1.13 13.41 -20.43
C ARG A 1 2.42 13.83 -21.15
N CYS A 2 3.46 14.29 -20.43
CA CYS A 2 4.68 14.86 -21.01
C CYS A 2 5.74 13.77 -21.22
N PRO A 3 6.16 13.49 -22.50
CA PRO A 3 7.20 12.49 -22.78
C PRO A 3 8.54 12.83 -22.12
N LEU A 4 8.84 14.13 -21.99
CA LEU A 4 10.07 14.61 -21.37
C LEU A 4 10.17 14.26 -19.90
N ARG A 5 9.03 14.37 -19.17
CA ARG A 5 8.95 13.97 -17.75
C ARG A 5 9.17 12.47 -17.58
N PHE A 6 8.62 11.64 -18.50
CA PHE A 6 8.87 10.21 -18.51
C PHE A 6 10.35 9.92 -18.71
N TYR A 7 10.98 10.57 -19.69
CA TYR A 7 12.40 10.39 -20.00
C TYR A 7 13.28 10.74 -18.79
N TYR A 8 13.08 11.91 -18.17
CA TYR A 8 13.89 12.30 -17.02
C TYR A 8 13.69 11.35 -15.84
N ARG A 9 12.45 10.97 -15.53
CA ARG A 9 12.15 10.16 -14.34
C ARG A 9 12.53 8.69 -14.50
N PHE A 10 12.24 8.09 -15.66
CA PHE A 10 12.35 6.63 -15.84
C PHE A 10 13.58 6.21 -16.65
N VAL A 11 14.07 7.03 -17.56
CA VAL A 11 15.29 6.72 -18.35
C VAL A 11 16.52 7.26 -17.70
N LEU A 12 16.54 8.55 -17.35
CA LEU A 12 17.69 9.18 -16.69
C LEU A 12 17.68 9.01 -15.17
N LYS A 13 16.59 8.51 -14.57
CA LYS A 13 16.42 8.30 -13.11
C LYS A 13 16.73 9.55 -12.29
N LEU A 14 16.48 10.73 -12.86
CA LEU A 14 16.64 12.00 -12.15
C LEU A 14 15.50 12.11 -11.14
N GLN A 15 15.86 12.30 -9.87
CA GLN A 15 14.94 12.62 -8.79
C GLN A 15 15.10 14.09 -8.44
N GLU A 16 13.97 14.80 -8.30
CA GLU A 16 14.01 16.10 -7.64
C GLU A 16 14.47 15.88 -6.19
N PRO A 17 15.36 16.73 -5.66
CA PRO A 17 15.68 16.66 -4.24
C PRO A 17 14.38 16.80 -3.45
N ASP A 18 14.09 15.83 -2.59
CA ASP A 18 12.96 15.97 -1.66
C ASP A 18 13.24 17.20 -0.82
N ALA A 19 12.38 18.21 -0.93
CA ALA A 19 12.36 19.29 0.05
C ALA A 19 12.14 18.61 1.41
N VAL A 20 12.97 18.93 2.38
CA VAL A 20 12.78 18.50 3.77
C VAL A 20 11.60 19.27 4.31
N ASP A 21 10.40 18.88 3.90
CA ASP A 21 9.16 19.40 4.42
C ASP A 21 8.69 18.45 5.51
N ASP A 22 8.59 18.93 6.74
CA ASP A 22 7.96 18.23 7.87
C ASP A 22 6.45 18.00 7.61
N GLU A 23 5.95 18.38 6.44
CA GLU A 23 4.58 18.19 6.00
C GLU A 23 4.38 16.85 5.34
N ILE A 24 3.33 16.15 5.76
CA ILE A 24 2.90 14.91 5.14
C ILE A 24 2.18 15.22 3.84
N ASP A 25 2.87 15.07 2.72
CA ASP A 25 2.26 15.13 1.39
C ASP A 25 1.38 13.88 1.12
N ASN A 26 0.63 13.91 0.01
CA ASN A 26 -0.24 12.79 -0.37
C ASN A 26 0.53 11.48 -0.63
N ARG A 27 1.80 11.57 -1.02
CA ARG A 27 2.66 10.40 -1.27
C ARG A 27 3.08 9.77 0.05
N ILE A 28 3.56 10.58 0.99
CA ILE A 28 3.96 10.11 2.34
C ILE A 28 2.74 9.54 3.07
N PHE A 29 1.60 10.23 3.00
CA PHE A 29 0.34 9.74 3.56
C PHE A 29 -0.03 8.35 3.00
N GLY A 30 0.04 8.18 1.67
CA GLY A 30 -0.19 6.90 1.01
C GLY A 30 0.78 5.82 1.50
N ASN A 31 2.07 6.12 1.52
CA ASN A 31 3.11 5.17 1.95
C ASN A 31 2.90 4.72 3.41
N ILE A 32 2.49 5.63 4.31
CA ILE A 32 2.19 5.28 5.70
C ILE A 32 0.96 4.36 5.78
N PHE A 33 -0.10 4.67 5.03
CA PHE A 33 -1.31 3.85 5.00
C PHE A 33 -1.03 2.44 4.46
N HIS A 34 -0.33 2.32 3.30
CA HIS A 34 0.06 1.03 2.72
C HIS A 34 0.88 0.21 3.71
N ARG A 35 1.86 0.85 4.37
CA ARG A 35 2.68 0.16 5.37
C ARG A 35 1.87 -0.30 6.59
N ALA A 36 0.93 0.51 7.06
CA ALA A 36 0.05 0.11 8.17
C ALA A 36 -0.86 -1.07 7.80
N ALA A 37 -1.38 -1.09 6.58
CA ALA A 37 -2.16 -2.22 6.05
C ALA A 37 -1.31 -3.48 5.90
N GLU A 38 -0.12 -3.36 5.33
CA GLU A 38 0.85 -4.46 5.20
C GLU A 38 1.18 -5.05 6.58
N LEU A 39 1.52 -4.22 7.58
CA LEU A 39 1.84 -4.66 8.93
C LEU A 39 0.69 -5.43 9.60
N PHE A 40 -0.56 -5.10 9.28
CA PHE A 40 -1.72 -5.83 9.81
C PHE A 40 -1.80 -7.26 9.27
N TYR A 41 -1.50 -7.45 7.99
CA TYR A 41 -1.59 -8.77 7.34
C TYR A 41 -0.27 -9.55 7.34
N GLN A 42 0.83 -8.95 7.82
CA GLN A 42 2.18 -9.50 7.68
C GLN A 42 2.33 -10.93 8.23
N ASP A 43 1.72 -11.22 9.38
CA ASP A 43 1.80 -12.53 10.02
C ASP A 43 1.03 -13.62 9.25
N LYS A 44 0.17 -13.24 8.32
CA LYS A 44 -0.64 -14.12 7.47
C LYS A 44 -0.16 -14.17 6.02
N ASN A 45 0.95 -13.51 5.69
CA ASN A 45 1.50 -13.54 4.33
C ASN A 45 1.88 -14.96 3.91
N HIS A 46 1.89 -15.22 2.61
CA HIS A 46 2.21 -16.52 1.99
C HIS A 46 1.29 -17.68 2.40
N GLY A 47 -0.01 -17.44 2.34
CA GLY A 47 -1.05 -18.48 2.47
C GLY A 47 -1.75 -18.53 3.82
N GLY A 48 -1.48 -17.60 4.72
CA GLY A 48 -2.23 -17.50 5.97
C GLY A 48 -3.68 -17.05 5.72
N ILE A 49 -4.62 -17.74 6.39
CA ILE A 49 -6.05 -17.45 6.25
C ILE A 49 -6.46 -16.34 7.23
N ILE A 50 -7.22 -15.39 6.73
CA ILE A 50 -7.89 -14.35 7.51
C ILE A 50 -9.34 -14.77 7.74
N HIS A 51 -9.72 -14.89 9.00
CA HIS A 51 -11.08 -15.17 9.43
C HIS A 51 -11.78 -13.88 9.89
N GLU A 52 -13.10 -13.90 9.94
CA GLU A 52 -13.89 -12.77 10.43
C GLU A 52 -13.49 -12.38 11.87
N SER A 53 -13.26 -13.38 12.74
CA SER A 53 -12.81 -13.17 14.11
C SER A 53 -11.49 -12.40 14.21
N ASP A 54 -10.52 -12.66 13.33
CA ASP A 54 -9.22 -11.97 13.34
C ASP A 54 -9.41 -10.47 13.15
N ILE A 55 -10.30 -10.09 12.24
CA ILE A 55 -10.61 -8.68 11.95
C ILE A 55 -11.48 -8.06 13.06
N GLU A 56 -12.48 -8.79 13.57
CA GLU A 56 -13.33 -8.30 14.66
C GLU A 56 -12.53 -8.00 15.92
N ASP A 57 -11.62 -8.87 16.29
CA ASP A 57 -10.77 -8.68 17.47
C ASP A 57 -9.82 -7.49 17.29
N ALA A 58 -9.27 -7.32 16.07
CA ALA A 58 -8.47 -6.16 15.73
C ALA A 58 -9.28 -4.85 15.79
N LEU A 59 -10.53 -4.85 15.33
CA LEU A 59 -11.40 -3.66 15.37
C LEU A 59 -11.82 -3.29 16.79
N LYS A 60 -11.90 -4.26 17.72
CA LYS A 60 -12.17 -4.02 19.14
C LYS A 60 -10.92 -3.48 19.86
N ASP A 61 -9.72 -3.88 19.43
CA ASP A 61 -8.45 -3.39 20.01
C ASP A 61 -7.99 -2.07 19.39
N LYS A 62 -8.49 -0.96 19.95
CA LYS A 62 -8.08 0.38 19.50
C LYS A 62 -6.58 0.62 19.64
N SER A 63 -5.90 -0.06 20.56
CA SER A 63 -4.46 0.10 20.77
C SER A 63 -3.64 -0.59 19.69
N LEU A 64 -4.10 -1.71 19.14
CA LEU A 64 -3.44 -2.43 18.07
C LEU A 64 -3.32 -1.55 16.81
N LEU A 65 -4.45 -1.02 16.33
CA LEU A 65 -4.44 -0.18 15.12
C LEU A 65 -3.59 1.07 15.29
N THR A 66 -3.62 1.68 16.47
CA THR A 66 -2.77 2.82 16.80
C THR A 66 -1.28 2.45 16.72
N ARG A 67 -0.87 1.32 17.32
CA ARG A 67 0.52 0.84 17.26
C ARG A 67 0.98 0.54 15.84
N LEU A 68 0.14 -0.09 15.01
CA LEU A 68 0.48 -0.37 13.61
C LEU A 68 0.72 0.91 12.82
N VAL A 69 -0.16 1.90 12.97
CA VAL A 69 -0.02 3.20 12.30
C VAL A 69 1.20 3.95 12.83
N GLU A 70 1.45 3.98 14.13
CA GLU A 70 2.64 4.61 14.71
C GLU A 70 3.94 3.96 14.22
N ARG A 71 3.95 2.63 14.08
CA ARG A 71 5.08 1.92 13.49
C ARG A 71 5.28 2.33 12.04
N ALA A 72 4.22 2.41 11.25
CA ALA A 72 4.30 2.86 9.85
C ALA A 72 4.82 4.32 9.73
N PHE A 73 4.39 5.21 10.65
CA PHE A 73 4.95 6.57 10.73
C PHE A 73 6.44 6.56 11.02
N ARG A 74 6.91 5.74 11.97
CA ARG A 74 8.35 5.61 12.28
C ARG A 74 9.15 5.19 11.06
N GLU A 75 8.66 4.19 10.34
CA GLU A 75 9.36 3.62 9.20
C GLU A 75 9.32 4.50 7.94
N LYS A 76 8.22 5.23 7.69
CA LYS A 76 7.99 5.92 6.41
C LYS A 76 8.12 7.46 6.45
N LEU A 77 8.01 8.07 7.63
CA LEU A 77 8.15 9.51 7.80
C LEU A 77 9.43 9.88 8.56
N PHE A 78 9.67 9.23 9.69
CA PHE A 78 10.79 9.61 10.56
C PHE A 78 12.07 8.83 10.29
N GLU A 79 11.97 7.71 9.56
CA GLU A 79 13.10 6.82 9.23
C GLU A 79 13.94 6.44 10.47
N VAL A 80 13.27 6.25 11.61
CA VAL A 80 13.91 5.98 12.90
C VAL A 80 13.56 4.61 13.45
N ASN A 81 14.46 4.05 14.24
CA ASN A 81 14.27 2.78 14.93
C ASN A 81 13.23 2.91 16.07
N GLU A 82 12.68 1.77 16.52
CA GLU A 82 11.58 1.68 17.49
C GLU A 82 11.85 2.35 18.84
N THR A 83 13.11 2.53 19.22
CA THR A 83 13.51 3.05 20.54
C THR A 83 13.48 4.58 20.67
N ARG A 84 13.34 5.31 19.56
CA ARG A 84 13.37 6.78 19.61
C ARG A 84 11.98 7.34 19.91
N ASP A 85 11.92 8.23 20.90
CA ASP A 85 10.69 8.94 21.22
C ASP A 85 10.35 9.95 20.11
N ILE A 86 9.13 9.88 19.57
CA ILE A 86 8.68 10.72 18.46
C ILE A 86 7.72 11.78 18.98
N LYS A 87 8.02 13.03 18.68
CA LYS A 87 7.13 14.14 18.92
C LYS A 87 6.41 14.52 17.63
N TYR A 88 5.12 14.23 17.57
CA TYR A 88 4.27 14.62 16.46
C TYR A 88 3.93 16.11 16.52
N ASN A 89 3.95 16.80 15.38
CA ASN A 89 3.32 18.12 15.26
C ASN A 89 1.79 17.99 15.11
N GLY A 90 1.07 19.12 15.15
CA GLY A 90 -0.40 19.10 15.12
C GLY A 90 -0.98 18.47 13.86
N LEU A 91 -0.38 18.72 12.68
CA LEU A 91 -0.83 18.15 11.40
C LEU A 91 -0.55 16.65 11.33
N GLN A 92 0.59 16.21 11.82
CA GLN A 92 0.94 14.78 11.89
C GLN A 92 -0.01 14.02 12.83
N LEU A 93 -0.47 14.61 13.92
CA LEU A 93 -1.49 13.99 14.81
C LEU A 93 -2.83 13.83 14.09
N ILE A 94 -3.25 14.83 13.29
CA ILE A 94 -4.46 14.74 12.48
C ILE A 94 -4.32 13.63 11.43
N ASN A 95 -3.23 13.63 10.67
CA ASN A 95 -2.97 12.61 9.65
C ASN A 95 -2.91 11.20 10.25
N ARG A 96 -2.29 11.04 11.43
CA ARG A 96 -2.27 9.78 12.15
C ARG A 96 -3.70 9.27 12.44
N GLN A 97 -4.57 10.14 12.94
CA GLN A 97 -5.95 9.78 13.24
C GLN A 97 -6.72 9.40 11.96
N VAL A 98 -6.55 10.16 10.88
CA VAL A 98 -7.19 9.87 9.59
C VAL A 98 -6.72 8.52 9.04
N ILE A 99 -5.43 8.19 9.13
CA ILE A 99 -4.89 6.90 8.68
C ILE A 99 -5.44 5.75 9.53
N ILE A 100 -5.58 5.92 10.85
CA ILE A 100 -6.23 4.93 11.71
C ILE A 100 -7.68 4.68 11.25
N ASP A 101 -8.42 5.72 10.91
CA ASP A 101 -9.81 5.58 10.48
C ASP A 101 -9.91 4.96 9.07
N TYR A 102 -8.95 5.22 8.18
CA TYR A 102 -8.86 4.54 6.89
C TYR A 102 -8.54 3.06 7.07
N LEU A 103 -7.61 2.71 7.95
CA LEU A 103 -7.29 1.31 8.26
C LEU A 103 -8.52 0.58 8.83
N LYS A 104 -9.25 1.20 9.76
CA LYS A 104 -10.53 0.64 10.26
C LYS A 104 -11.52 0.40 9.15
N ARG A 105 -11.68 1.36 8.24
CA ARG A 105 -12.61 1.23 7.11
C ARG A 105 -12.19 0.10 6.17
N LEU A 106 -10.90 -0.04 5.86
CA LEU A 106 -10.37 -1.16 5.10
C LEU A 106 -10.74 -2.49 5.76
N LEU A 107 -10.48 -2.64 7.07
CA LEU A 107 -10.78 -3.85 7.80
C LEU A 107 -12.29 -4.16 7.85
N GLN A 108 -13.15 -3.15 7.95
CA GLN A 108 -14.60 -3.32 7.88
C GLN A 108 -15.08 -3.84 6.51
N ILE A 109 -14.40 -3.45 5.43
CA ILE A 109 -14.67 -3.96 4.08
C ILE A 109 -14.19 -5.40 3.99
N ASP A 110 -12.95 -5.67 4.41
CA ASP A 110 -12.33 -6.98 4.34
C ASP A 110 -13.06 -8.01 5.22
N ARG A 111 -13.59 -7.61 6.37
CA ARG A 111 -14.44 -8.48 7.21
C ARG A 111 -15.58 -9.12 6.44
N LYS A 112 -16.20 -8.36 5.52
CA LYS A 112 -17.33 -8.87 4.69
C LYS A 112 -16.88 -9.86 3.62
N LEU A 113 -15.59 -9.93 3.36
CA LEU A 113 -14.98 -10.76 2.33
C LEU A 113 -14.28 -11.99 2.90
N THR A 114 -14.27 -12.14 4.23
CA THR A 114 -13.71 -13.31 4.92
C THR A 114 -14.56 -14.56 4.68
N PRO A 115 -13.96 -15.77 4.72
CA PRO A 115 -12.51 -16.00 4.83
C PRO A 115 -11.77 -15.80 3.51
N PHE A 116 -10.51 -15.36 3.58
CA PHE A 116 -9.62 -15.27 2.43
C PHE A 116 -8.16 -15.55 2.84
N SER A 117 -7.34 -16.02 1.90
CA SER A 117 -5.93 -16.30 2.14
C SER A 117 -5.07 -15.19 1.57
N ILE A 118 -4.07 -14.72 2.33
CA ILE A 118 -3.07 -13.76 1.85
C ILE A 118 -1.99 -14.53 1.07
N LEU A 119 -1.90 -14.30 -0.23
CA LEU A 119 -0.87 -14.91 -1.08
C LEU A 119 0.40 -14.05 -1.15
N GLY A 120 0.27 -12.74 -1.13
CA GLY A 120 1.38 -11.80 -1.19
C GLY A 120 1.02 -10.42 -0.68
N LEU A 121 2.02 -9.72 -0.12
CA LEU A 121 1.95 -8.33 0.35
C LEU A 121 3.13 -7.56 -0.22
N GLU A 122 2.88 -6.36 -0.81
CA GLU A 122 3.91 -5.49 -1.41
C GLU A 122 4.81 -6.25 -2.40
N GLU A 123 4.20 -7.12 -3.21
CA GLU A 123 4.92 -7.98 -4.14
C GLU A 123 5.43 -7.17 -5.34
N SER A 124 6.74 -7.20 -5.54
CA SER A 124 7.36 -6.65 -6.75
C SER A 124 7.24 -7.64 -7.90
N VAL A 125 6.62 -7.21 -8.98
CA VAL A 125 6.44 -8.03 -10.18
C VAL A 125 7.21 -7.43 -11.35
N GLU A 126 7.84 -8.32 -12.13
CA GLU A 126 8.48 -7.99 -13.39
C GLU A 126 7.96 -8.92 -14.48
N LYS A 127 7.59 -8.36 -15.63
CA LYS A 127 7.18 -9.16 -16.77
C LYS A 127 7.80 -8.63 -18.05
N ALA A 128 8.46 -9.52 -18.78
CA ALA A 128 8.98 -9.25 -20.11
C ALA A 128 7.87 -9.38 -21.16
N PHE A 129 7.85 -8.43 -22.10
CA PHE A 129 6.99 -8.43 -23.27
C PHE A 129 7.85 -8.19 -24.50
N GLU A 130 7.50 -8.85 -25.61
CA GLU A 130 8.08 -8.57 -26.92
C GLU A 130 7.16 -7.64 -27.68
N ILE A 131 7.73 -6.59 -28.25
CA ILE A 131 7.01 -5.63 -29.10
C ILE A 131 7.67 -5.58 -30.46
N ASP A 132 6.85 -5.58 -31.51
CA ASP A 132 7.34 -5.39 -32.87
C ASP A 132 7.67 -3.91 -33.11
N THR A 133 8.88 -3.67 -33.61
CA THR A 133 9.31 -2.33 -34.02
C THR A 133 9.79 -2.34 -35.45
N PRO A 134 9.86 -1.17 -36.14
CA PRO A 134 10.39 -1.10 -37.51
C PRO A 134 11.84 -1.63 -37.67
N GLN A 135 12.58 -1.73 -36.54
CA GLN A 135 13.95 -2.26 -36.51
C GLN A 135 14.00 -3.72 -36.06
N GLY A 136 12.87 -4.41 -35.95
CA GLY A 136 12.72 -5.77 -35.44
C GLY A 136 12.11 -5.87 -34.03
N PRO A 137 11.87 -7.09 -33.55
CA PRO A 137 11.28 -7.30 -32.22
C PRO A 137 12.21 -6.78 -31.12
N LYS A 138 11.61 -6.11 -30.14
CA LYS A 138 12.32 -5.64 -28.94
C LYS A 138 11.64 -6.14 -27.67
N GLN A 139 12.44 -6.62 -26.73
CA GLN A 139 11.97 -6.99 -25.41
C GLN A 139 11.90 -5.76 -24.51
N ILE A 140 10.73 -5.57 -23.89
CA ILE A 140 10.50 -4.55 -22.86
C ILE A 140 10.14 -5.24 -21.55
N TYR A 141 10.48 -4.60 -20.43
CA TYR A 141 10.17 -5.09 -19.10
C TYR A 141 9.19 -4.14 -18.42
N LEU A 142 8.10 -4.66 -17.92
CA LEU A 142 7.18 -3.92 -17.06
C LEU A 142 7.44 -4.32 -15.62
N PHE A 143 7.59 -3.29 -14.79
CA PHE A 143 7.77 -3.43 -13.34
C PHE A 143 6.59 -2.82 -12.62
N GLY A 144 6.21 -3.40 -11.51
CA GLY A 144 5.19 -2.84 -10.65
C GLY A 144 5.20 -3.49 -9.27
N ASN A 145 4.59 -2.82 -8.31
CA ASN A 145 4.31 -3.40 -7.01
C ASN A 145 2.82 -3.65 -6.89
N ILE A 146 2.46 -4.78 -6.31
CA ILE A 146 1.08 -5.14 -5.99
C ILE A 146 0.97 -5.06 -4.47
N ASP A 147 0.05 -4.22 -3.99
CA ASP A 147 -0.09 -3.98 -2.55
C ASP A 147 -0.52 -5.25 -1.81
N ARG A 148 -1.49 -6.00 -2.36
CA ARG A 148 -1.95 -7.27 -1.77
C ARG A 148 -2.53 -8.21 -2.83
N ILE A 149 -2.22 -9.50 -2.69
CA ILE A 149 -2.79 -10.60 -3.47
C ILE A 149 -3.49 -11.55 -2.51
N ASP A 150 -4.78 -11.79 -2.74
CA ASP A 150 -5.58 -12.72 -1.95
C ASP A 150 -6.14 -13.85 -2.79
N GLU A 151 -6.43 -14.98 -2.15
CA GLU A 151 -7.29 -16.02 -2.66
C GLU A 151 -8.60 -16.04 -1.88
N ILE A 152 -9.70 -15.96 -2.61
CA ILE A 152 -11.06 -16.09 -2.07
C ILE A 152 -11.65 -17.37 -2.64
N GLN A 153 -12.34 -18.14 -1.80
CA GLN A 153 -13.10 -19.31 -2.24
C GLN A 153 -14.59 -19.00 -2.17
N ASP A 154 -15.29 -19.27 -3.25
CA ASP A 154 -16.75 -19.21 -3.28
C ASP A 154 -17.35 -20.52 -3.86
N ASN A 155 -18.68 -20.54 -4.09
CA ASN A 155 -19.39 -21.69 -4.66
C ASN A 155 -18.99 -22.02 -6.11
N HIS A 156 -18.26 -21.16 -6.80
CA HIS A 156 -17.81 -21.30 -8.19
C HIS A 156 -16.33 -21.66 -8.29
N GLY A 157 -15.59 -21.64 -7.18
CA GLY A 157 -14.17 -22.01 -7.13
C GLY A 157 -13.30 -21.01 -6.39
N ALA A 158 -11.98 -21.12 -6.60
CA ALA A 158 -10.99 -20.22 -6.04
C ALA A 158 -10.70 -19.05 -7.01
N PHE A 159 -10.69 -17.84 -6.50
CA PHE A 159 -10.41 -16.60 -7.25
C PHE A 159 -9.22 -15.87 -6.65
N ILE A 160 -8.31 -15.43 -7.52
CA ILE A 160 -7.24 -14.52 -7.13
C ILE A 160 -7.76 -13.08 -7.21
N ARG A 161 -7.64 -12.35 -6.10
CA ARG A 161 -7.95 -10.93 -6.03
C ARG A 161 -6.65 -10.13 -5.90
N VAL A 162 -6.47 -9.16 -6.79
CA VAL A 162 -5.40 -8.16 -6.70
C VAL A 162 -5.99 -6.89 -6.10
N VAL A 163 -5.41 -6.44 -5.01
CA VAL A 163 -5.86 -5.25 -4.26
C VAL A 163 -4.79 -4.18 -4.41
N ASP A 164 -5.24 -2.97 -4.77
CA ASP A 164 -4.42 -1.78 -4.87
C ASP A 164 -5.08 -0.67 -4.02
N TYR A 165 -4.35 -0.12 -3.07
CA TYR A 165 -4.85 0.89 -2.15
C TYR A 165 -4.69 2.30 -2.73
N LYS A 166 -5.77 3.06 -2.81
CA LYS A 166 -5.75 4.45 -3.31
C LYS A 166 -6.23 5.41 -2.23
N THR A 167 -5.33 6.25 -1.75
CA THR A 167 -5.59 7.27 -0.72
C THR A 167 -5.79 8.69 -1.29
N GLY A 168 -5.52 8.89 -2.59
CA GLY A 168 -5.69 10.17 -3.27
C GLY A 168 -7.16 10.49 -3.58
N SER A 169 -7.47 11.78 -3.78
CA SER A 169 -8.77 12.18 -4.31
C SER A 169 -8.95 11.60 -5.71
N ASN A 170 -10.03 10.84 -5.90
CA ASN A 170 -10.46 10.45 -7.23
C ASN A 170 -10.90 11.71 -7.99
N ASN A 171 -9.98 12.32 -8.72
CA ASN A 171 -10.40 13.07 -9.90
C ASN A 171 -10.93 12.00 -10.86
N SER A 172 -12.24 11.78 -10.85
CA SER A 172 -12.92 10.97 -11.84
C SER A 172 -12.42 11.44 -13.21
N MET A 173 -11.64 10.60 -13.88
CA MET A 173 -11.46 10.78 -15.30
C MET A 173 -12.84 10.51 -15.90
N ASN A 174 -13.57 11.58 -16.21
CA ASN A 174 -14.68 11.48 -17.16
C ASN A 174 -14.05 11.08 -18.50
N VAL A 175 -14.26 9.84 -18.88
CA VAL A 175 -14.01 9.33 -20.23
C VAL A 175 -15.20 9.71 -21.07
#